data_4fc4593e7c7b81cbcbd82aabd7bf2b0a
#
_entry.id   4fc4593e7c7b81cbcbd82aabd7bf2b0a
#
_cell.length_a   1.000
_cell.length_b   1.000
_cell.length_c   1.000
_cell.angle_alpha   90.00
_cell.angle_beta   90.00
_cell.angle_gamma   90.00
#
_symmetry.space_group_name_H-M   'P 1'
#
loop_
_entity.id
_entity.type
_entity.pdbx_description
1 polymer ?
#
loop_
_entity_poly.entity_id
_entity_poly.type
_entity_poly.pdbx_seq_one_letter_code
_entity_poly.pdbx_strand_id
1 'polypeptide(L)'
;VGHDHLGHGASVTSEEELGYFAEPDPSDTLVEDMHTLRTTIQAENPGVPYFMMGHSMGSYMLRKYLCIHPEGVAGAIIMGTGAMPDSTMKFGLFLCRTIALFRGWHYRSRLMQSLSYSKPYKRYDLYGKDYANSWLSKNVENVKAYYADPRCTFLFTVNGYKGLMEAVLFDNQMENIKK
;
A
#
# COMPACT_ATOMS: atom_id res chain seq x y z
N VAL A 1 15.67 -9.72 0.99
CA VAL A 1 15.55 -8.53 1.84
C VAL A 1 14.10 -8.08 1.82
N GLY A 2 13.57 -7.64 2.95
CA GLY A 2 12.27 -7.00 3.07
C GLY A 2 12.43 -5.68 3.83
N HIS A 3 11.53 -4.73 3.60
CA HIS A 3 11.48 -3.47 4.32
C HIS A 3 10.05 -3.13 4.72
N ASP A 4 9.91 -2.36 5.77
CA ASP A 4 8.65 -1.74 6.13
C ASP A 4 8.56 -0.38 5.42
N HIS A 5 7.50 -0.16 4.66
CA HIS A 5 7.22 1.16 4.09
C HIS A 5 6.99 2.19 5.19
N LEU A 6 7.14 3.49 4.87
CA LEU A 6 6.70 4.56 5.76
C LEU A 6 5.26 4.30 6.25
N GLY A 7 5.00 4.59 7.49
CA GLY A 7 3.72 4.29 8.13
C GLY A 7 3.48 2.83 8.49
N HIS A 8 4.51 1.97 8.41
CA HIS A 8 4.40 0.53 8.71
C HIS A 8 5.57 0.05 9.57
N GLY A 9 5.30 -1.00 10.36
CA GLY A 9 6.29 -1.81 11.05
C GLY A 9 7.32 -1.00 11.85
N ALA A 10 8.60 -1.23 11.58
CA ALA A 10 9.71 -0.55 12.23
C ALA A 10 10.05 0.84 11.62
N SER A 11 9.40 1.21 10.51
CA SER A 11 9.57 2.52 9.87
C SER A 11 8.71 3.63 10.50
N VAL A 12 8.07 3.35 11.65
CA VAL A 12 7.34 4.36 12.44
C VAL A 12 8.02 4.59 13.77
N THR A 13 8.00 5.82 14.26
CA THR A 13 8.55 6.20 15.58
C THR A 13 7.46 6.32 16.65
N SER A 14 6.19 6.43 16.22
CA SER A 14 5.02 6.49 17.09
C SER A 14 3.79 5.83 16.45
N GLU A 15 2.78 5.49 17.26
CA GLU A 15 1.51 4.94 16.76
C GLU A 15 0.75 5.94 15.86
N GLU A 16 1.00 7.22 16.01
CA GLU A 16 0.38 8.28 15.22
C GLU A 16 0.80 8.22 13.75
N GLU A 17 2.02 7.73 13.49
CA GLU A 17 2.57 7.58 12.14
C GLU A 17 2.05 6.33 11.39
N LEU A 18 1.45 5.37 12.09
CA LEU A 18 0.90 4.18 11.43
C LEU A 18 -0.11 4.56 10.35
N GLY A 19 0.12 4.10 9.13
CA GLY A 19 -0.72 4.38 7.96
C GLY A 19 -0.57 5.78 7.38
N TYR A 20 0.43 6.55 7.82
CA TYR A 20 0.82 7.82 7.23
C TYR A 20 2.10 7.62 6.41
N PHE A 21 2.15 8.08 5.16
CA PHE A 21 3.30 7.85 4.29
C PHE A 21 4.21 9.09 4.24
N ALA A 22 3.77 10.14 3.55
CA ALA A 22 4.55 11.37 3.39
C ALA A 22 3.68 12.51 2.83
N GLU A 23 4.20 13.72 2.91
CA GLU A 23 3.70 14.89 2.18
C GLU A 23 4.86 15.54 1.39
N PRO A 24 4.58 16.14 0.22
CA PRO A 24 3.27 16.25 -0.43
C PRO A 24 2.87 15.02 -1.25
N ASP A 25 3.83 14.16 -1.65
CA ASP A 25 3.68 13.12 -2.65
C ASP A 25 3.89 11.71 -2.05
N PRO A 26 2.89 11.17 -1.33
CA PRO A 26 3.06 9.94 -0.55
C PRO A 26 3.46 8.72 -1.38
N SER A 27 2.87 8.53 -2.58
CA SER A 27 3.22 7.36 -3.40
C SER A 27 4.58 7.49 -4.08
N ASP A 28 4.99 8.69 -4.45
CA ASP A 28 6.32 8.93 -5.04
C ASP A 28 7.40 8.71 -3.99
N THR A 29 7.21 9.21 -2.77
CA THR A 29 8.15 8.98 -1.67
C THR A 29 8.36 7.49 -1.41
N LEU A 30 7.30 6.68 -1.34
CA LEU A 30 7.44 5.23 -1.16
C LEU A 30 8.21 4.57 -2.31
N VAL A 31 8.00 5.00 -3.55
CA VAL A 31 8.71 4.47 -4.72
C VAL A 31 10.18 4.84 -4.69
N GLU A 32 10.53 6.06 -4.30
CA GLU A 32 11.93 6.50 -4.18
C GLU A 32 12.65 5.80 -3.03
N ASP A 33 11.99 5.51 -1.91
CA ASP A 33 12.54 4.70 -0.83
C ASP A 33 12.85 3.27 -1.32
N MET A 34 11.94 2.66 -2.10
CA MET A 34 12.18 1.36 -2.73
C MET A 34 13.38 1.42 -3.67
N HIS A 35 13.54 2.51 -4.43
CA HIS A 35 14.67 2.70 -5.34
C HIS A 35 15.99 2.83 -4.59
N THR A 36 16.00 3.62 -3.54
CA THR A 36 17.16 3.79 -2.65
C THR A 36 17.59 2.45 -2.06
N LEU A 37 16.66 1.68 -1.50
CA LEU A 37 16.96 0.37 -0.95
C LEU A 37 17.51 -0.59 -2.02
N ARG A 38 16.86 -0.66 -3.19
CA ARG A 38 17.30 -1.52 -4.28
C ARG A 38 18.72 -1.19 -4.72
N THR A 39 19.01 0.07 -5.00
CA THR A 39 20.33 0.50 -5.49
C THR A 39 21.41 0.23 -4.46
N THR A 40 21.14 0.41 -3.17
CA THR A 40 22.04 0.07 -2.08
C THR A 40 22.36 -1.42 -2.07
N ILE A 41 21.33 -2.29 -2.11
CA ILE A 41 21.52 -3.74 -2.09
C ILE A 41 22.26 -4.25 -3.33
N GLN A 42 21.95 -3.70 -4.52
CA GLN A 42 22.64 -4.08 -5.75
C GLN A 42 24.12 -3.66 -5.74
N ALA A 43 24.44 -2.51 -5.17
CA ALA A 43 25.83 -2.07 -5.01
C ALA A 43 26.64 -3.01 -4.08
N GLU A 44 26.00 -3.55 -3.05
CA GLU A 44 26.60 -4.51 -2.12
C GLU A 44 26.70 -5.93 -2.73
N ASN A 45 25.92 -6.23 -3.77
CA ASN A 45 25.82 -7.55 -4.40
C ASN A 45 25.98 -7.45 -5.94
N PRO A 46 27.17 -7.05 -6.45
CA PRO A 46 27.37 -6.84 -7.87
C PRO A 46 27.20 -8.13 -8.67
N GLY A 47 26.51 -8.05 -9.81
CA GLY A 47 26.29 -9.18 -10.71
C GLY A 47 25.18 -10.15 -10.29
N VAL A 48 24.55 -9.95 -9.14
CA VAL A 48 23.41 -10.77 -8.69
C VAL A 48 22.12 -10.22 -9.32
N PRO A 49 21.30 -11.05 -10.01
CA PRO A 49 20.02 -10.63 -10.53
C PRO A 49 19.06 -10.19 -9.41
N TYR A 50 18.41 -9.03 -9.57
CA TYR A 50 17.49 -8.49 -8.58
C TYR A 50 16.04 -8.71 -8.99
N PHE A 51 15.28 -9.38 -8.14
CA PHE A 51 13.85 -9.62 -8.31
C PHE A 51 13.08 -8.83 -7.25
N MET A 52 11.93 -8.30 -7.63
CA MET A 52 11.05 -7.60 -6.70
C MET A 52 9.72 -8.34 -6.54
N MET A 53 9.15 -8.33 -5.33
CA MET A 53 7.83 -8.85 -5.06
C MET A 53 6.99 -7.81 -4.33
N GLY A 54 5.77 -7.55 -4.82
CA GLY A 54 4.80 -6.68 -4.17
C GLY A 54 3.46 -7.38 -3.99
N HIS A 55 2.90 -7.31 -2.78
CA HIS A 55 1.59 -7.87 -2.46
C HIS A 55 0.62 -6.77 -2.02
N SER A 56 -0.65 -6.85 -2.44
CA SER A 56 -1.71 -5.90 -2.07
C SER A 56 -1.27 -4.45 -2.37
N MET A 57 -1.20 -3.57 -1.36
CA MET A 57 -0.68 -2.21 -1.51
C MET A 57 0.71 -2.20 -2.17
N GLY A 58 1.62 -3.09 -1.75
CA GLY A 58 2.95 -3.22 -2.34
C GLY A 58 2.93 -3.59 -3.82
N SER A 59 1.86 -4.22 -4.32
CA SER A 59 1.72 -4.54 -5.74
C SER A 59 1.48 -3.29 -6.60
N TYR A 60 0.75 -2.31 -6.10
CA TYR A 60 0.56 -1.02 -6.78
C TYR A 60 1.83 -0.17 -6.73
N MET A 61 2.50 -0.13 -5.59
CA MET A 61 3.80 0.56 -5.48
C MET A 61 4.85 -0.05 -6.41
N LEU A 62 4.88 -1.38 -6.51
CA LEU A 62 5.80 -2.08 -7.42
C LEU A 62 5.47 -1.80 -8.89
N ARG A 63 4.21 -1.77 -9.28
CA ARG A 63 3.80 -1.41 -10.66
C ARG A 63 4.26 -0.01 -11.01
N LYS A 64 3.98 0.98 -10.14
CA LYS A 64 4.46 2.35 -10.30
C LYS A 64 5.98 2.42 -10.37
N TYR A 65 6.67 1.69 -9.48
CA TYR A 65 8.12 1.57 -9.46
C TYR A 65 8.68 1.10 -10.81
N LEU A 66 8.14 0.02 -11.38
CA LEU A 66 8.59 -0.54 -12.65
C LEU A 66 8.37 0.40 -13.84
N CYS A 67 7.41 1.32 -13.76
CA CYS A 67 7.22 2.35 -14.78
C CYS A 67 8.26 3.48 -14.67
N ILE A 68 8.78 3.75 -13.47
CA ILE A 68 9.70 4.87 -13.21
C ILE A 68 11.16 4.40 -13.22
N HIS A 69 11.45 3.27 -12.60
CA HIS A 69 12.79 2.72 -12.37
C HIS A 69 12.92 1.25 -12.84
N PRO A 70 12.65 0.94 -14.13
CA PRO A 70 12.70 -0.46 -14.62
C PRO A 70 14.11 -1.03 -14.69
N GLU A 71 15.14 -0.20 -14.85
CA GLU A 71 16.50 -0.62 -15.11
C GLU A 71 17.08 -1.41 -13.93
N GLY A 72 17.74 -2.54 -14.24
CA GLY A 72 18.39 -3.38 -13.24
C GLY A 72 17.45 -4.30 -12.45
N VAL A 73 16.16 -4.33 -12.76
CA VAL A 73 15.20 -5.31 -12.23
C VAL A 73 15.14 -6.51 -13.20
N ALA A 74 15.57 -7.69 -12.74
CA ALA A 74 15.57 -8.91 -13.54
C ALA A 74 14.18 -9.52 -13.70
N GLY A 75 13.26 -9.24 -12.77
CA GLY A 75 11.87 -9.69 -12.84
C GLY A 75 11.06 -9.23 -11.63
N ALA A 76 9.73 -9.29 -11.75
CA ALA A 76 8.82 -8.85 -10.72
C ALA A 76 7.66 -9.84 -10.50
N ILE A 77 7.28 -10.03 -9.22
CA ILE A 77 6.12 -10.83 -8.82
C ILE A 77 5.07 -9.88 -8.26
N ILE A 78 3.96 -9.73 -8.97
CA ILE A 78 2.87 -8.83 -8.63
C ILE A 78 1.69 -9.68 -8.12
N MET A 79 1.38 -9.59 -6.81
CA MET A 79 0.39 -10.41 -6.14
C MET A 79 -0.74 -9.57 -5.53
N GLY A 80 -1.98 -10.08 -5.59
CA GLY A 80 -3.12 -9.43 -4.96
C GLY A 80 -3.38 -8.01 -5.48
N THR A 81 -2.97 -7.74 -6.71
CA THR A 81 -3.24 -6.48 -7.41
C THR A 81 -4.65 -6.46 -7.97
N GLY A 82 -5.13 -5.30 -8.37
CA GLY A 82 -6.44 -5.13 -9.00
C GLY A 82 -6.47 -3.95 -9.96
N ALA A 83 -7.54 -3.85 -10.71
CA ALA A 83 -7.87 -2.68 -11.52
C ALA A 83 -9.06 -1.96 -10.88
N MET A 84 -8.91 -0.68 -10.60
CA MET A 84 -9.96 0.17 -10.06
C MET A 84 -10.26 1.29 -11.06
N PRO A 85 -11.53 1.60 -11.33
CA PRO A 85 -11.87 2.67 -12.26
C PRO A 85 -11.31 4.03 -11.80
N ASP A 86 -10.77 4.80 -12.74
CA ASP A 86 -10.24 6.15 -12.47
C ASP A 86 -11.24 7.06 -11.76
N SER A 87 -12.53 6.97 -12.14
CA SER A 87 -13.59 7.75 -11.51
C SER A 87 -13.71 7.46 -10.02
N THR A 88 -13.57 6.18 -9.62
CA THR A 88 -13.60 5.77 -8.21
C THR A 88 -12.39 6.32 -7.47
N MET A 89 -11.20 6.24 -8.06
CA MET A 89 -9.97 6.75 -7.45
C MET A 89 -9.98 8.28 -7.34
N LYS A 90 -10.41 8.99 -8.38
CA LYS A 90 -10.56 10.45 -8.37
C LYS A 90 -11.56 10.92 -7.32
N PHE A 91 -12.68 10.21 -7.17
CA PHE A 91 -13.66 10.49 -6.12
C PHE A 91 -13.06 10.24 -4.72
N GLY A 92 -12.34 9.14 -4.53
CA GLY A 92 -11.63 8.87 -3.28
C GLY A 92 -10.59 9.94 -2.93
N LEU A 93 -9.80 10.40 -3.90
CA LEU A 93 -8.86 11.52 -3.71
C LEU A 93 -9.57 12.82 -3.32
N PHE A 94 -10.69 13.12 -3.95
CA PHE A 94 -11.51 14.28 -3.57
C PHE A 94 -11.97 14.18 -2.11
N LEU A 95 -12.44 13.01 -1.68
CA LEU A 95 -12.82 12.77 -0.29
C LEU A 95 -11.63 12.91 0.66
N CYS A 96 -10.47 12.33 0.33
CA CYS A 96 -9.26 12.47 1.14
C CYS A 96 -8.89 13.94 1.35
N ARG A 97 -8.86 14.73 0.27
CA ARG A 97 -8.54 16.16 0.33
C ARG A 97 -9.56 16.94 1.16
N THR A 98 -10.85 16.64 0.98
CA THR A 98 -11.92 17.30 1.74
C THR A 98 -11.81 16.96 3.23
N ILE A 99 -11.58 15.70 3.59
CA ILE A 99 -11.42 15.30 4.98
C ILE A 99 -10.16 15.95 5.58
N ALA A 100 -9.04 15.94 4.83
CA ALA A 100 -7.79 16.52 5.28
C ALA A 100 -7.89 18.03 5.54
N LEU A 101 -8.69 18.76 4.75
CA LEU A 101 -8.94 20.20 4.95
C LEU A 101 -9.51 20.52 6.33
N PHE A 102 -10.37 19.63 6.86
CA PHE A 102 -11.05 19.84 8.16
C PHE A 102 -10.40 19.10 9.33
N ARG A 103 -9.70 17.98 9.07
CA ARG A 103 -9.21 17.06 10.10
C ARG A 103 -7.71 16.78 10.03
N GLY A 104 -7.02 17.29 9.00
CA GLY A 104 -5.61 17.03 8.76
C GLY A 104 -5.34 15.67 8.08
N TRP A 105 -4.12 15.51 7.56
CA TRP A 105 -3.72 14.31 6.80
C TRP A 105 -3.53 13.06 7.67
N HIS A 106 -3.25 13.21 8.95
CA HIS A 106 -3.11 12.09 9.91
C HIS A 106 -4.45 11.51 10.36
N TYR A 107 -5.57 12.13 9.97
CA TYR A 107 -6.89 11.63 10.38
C TYR A 107 -7.18 10.24 9.82
N ARG A 108 -7.58 9.30 10.69
CA ARG A 108 -7.98 7.94 10.33
C ARG A 108 -9.49 7.88 10.09
N SER A 109 -9.89 7.81 8.83
CA SER A 109 -11.29 7.89 8.42
C SER A 109 -11.95 6.52 8.31
N ARG A 110 -12.91 6.22 9.19
CA ARG A 110 -13.75 5.01 9.07
C ARG A 110 -14.59 5.00 7.79
N LEU A 111 -14.94 6.18 7.26
CA LEU A 111 -15.62 6.28 5.97
C LEU A 111 -14.74 5.75 4.85
N MET A 112 -13.48 6.18 4.79
CA MET A 112 -12.53 5.70 3.77
C MET A 112 -12.31 4.19 3.89
N GLN A 113 -12.14 3.66 5.09
CA GLN A 113 -12.04 2.24 5.34
C GLN A 113 -13.27 1.47 4.82
N SER A 114 -14.47 1.94 5.17
CA SER A 114 -15.73 1.31 4.76
C SER A 114 -15.89 1.27 3.24
N LEU A 115 -15.53 2.35 2.54
CA LEU A 115 -15.59 2.41 1.08
C LEU A 115 -14.57 1.46 0.42
N SER A 116 -13.39 1.28 1.03
CA SER A 116 -12.31 0.46 0.48
C SER A 116 -12.56 -1.04 0.68
N TYR A 117 -13.12 -1.47 1.82
CA TYR A 117 -13.17 -2.89 2.20
C TYR A 117 -14.59 -3.47 2.23
N SER A 118 -15.62 -2.69 2.57
CA SER A 118 -16.93 -3.27 2.91
C SER A 118 -17.64 -3.94 1.75
N LYS A 119 -17.57 -3.41 0.53
CA LYS A 119 -18.28 -3.96 -0.63
C LYS A 119 -17.67 -5.25 -1.17
N PRO A 120 -16.35 -5.32 -1.46
CA PRO A 120 -15.74 -6.54 -2.01
C PRO A 120 -15.78 -7.71 -1.02
N TYR A 121 -15.69 -7.44 0.27
CA TYR A 121 -15.51 -8.46 1.30
C TYR A 121 -16.73 -8.67 2.20
N LYS A 122 -17.91 -8.19 1.81
CA LYS A 122 -19.15 -8.23 2.60
C LYS A 122 -19.52 -9.61 3.17
N ARG A 123 -19.02 -10.69 2.58
CA ARG A 123 -19.30 -12.08 2.98
C ARG A 123 -18.39 -12.58 4.09
N TYR A 124 -17.34 -11.84 4.41
CA TYR A 124 -16.29 -12.25 5.32
C TYR A 124 -16.23 -11.38 6.57
N ASP A 125 -15.70 -11.94 7.64
CA ASP A 125 -15.34 -11.14 8.80
C ASP A 125 -14.11 -10.28 8.51
N LEU A 126 -14.25 -8.98 8.77
CA LEU A 126 -13.21 -7.96 8.57
C LEU A 126 -12.54 -7.51 9.88
N TYR A 127 -13.01 -8.02 11.02
CA TYR A 127 -12.70 -7.44 12.32
C TYR A 127 -12.16 -8.45 13.35
N GLY A 128 -11.88 -9.68 12.95
CA GLY A 128 -11.37 -10.73 13.85
C GLY A 128 -12.40 -11.23 14.86
N LYS A 129 -13.68 -11.23 14.50
CA LYS A 129 -14.77 -11.78 15.32
C LYS A 129 -15.08 -13.24 14.96
N ASP A 130 -14.87 -13.61 13.71
CA ASP A 130 -15.04 -14.96 13.19
C ASP A 130 -13.83 -15.35 12.36
N TYR A 131 -12.83 -15.93 13.00
CA TYR A 131 -11.58 -16.34 12.37
C TYR A 131 -11.75 -17.39 11.27
N ALA A 132 -12.80 -18.21 11.35
CA ALA A 132 -13.08 -19.25 10.35
C ALA A 132 -13.65 -18.67 9.05
N ASN A 133 -14.31 -17.52 9.13
CA ASN A 133 -14.87 -16.80 7.98
C ASN A 133 -14.10 -15.52 7.65
N SER A 134 -12.80 -15.50 7.85
CA SER A 134 -11.96 -14.32 7.62
C SER A 134 -11.73 -14.04 6.15
N TRP A 135 -11.66 -12.76 5.80
CA TRP A 135 -11.24 -12.29 4.47
C TRP A 135 -9.75 -12.51 4.17
N LEU A 136 -8.94 -12.71 5.21
CA LEU A 136 -7.47 -12.81 5.11
C LEU A 136 -6.99 -14.16 4.61
N SER A 137 -7.44 -15.22 5.27
CA SER A 137 -6.93 -16.57 5.05
C SER A 137 -7.92 -17.63 5.55
N LYS A 138 -7.83 -18.83 4.95
CA LYS A 138 -8.50 -20.02 5.47
C LYS A 138 -7.77 -20.67 6.68
N ASN A 139 -6.51 -20.29 6.89
CA ASN A 139 -5.74 -20.77 8.03
C ASN A 139 -6.08 -19.93 9.27
N VAL A 140 -6.83 -20.49 10.19
CA VAL A 140 -7.33 -19.82 11.40
C VAL A 140 -6.18 -19.31 12.28
N GLU A 141 -5.07 -20.05 12.39
CA GLU A 141 -3.93 -19.64 13.21
C GLU A 141 -3.23 -18.39 12.64
N ASN A 142 -3.09 -18.31 11.30
CA ASN A 142 -2.58 -17.10 10.64
C ASN A 142 -3.52 -15.91 10.86
N VAL A 143 -4.83 -16.13 10.83
CA VAL A 143 -5.83 -15.08 11.09
C VAL A 143 -5.73 -14.57 12.52
N LYS A 144 -5.61 -15.46 13.50
CA LYS A 144 -5.41 -15.10 14.91
C LYS A 144 -4.13 -14.28 15.10
N ALA A 145 -3.02 -14.74 14.51
CA ALA A 145 -1.74 -14.04 14.59
C ALA A 145 -1.84 -12.62 14.00
N TYR A 146 -2.51 -12.46 12.85
CA TYR A 146 -2.74 -11.16 12.24
C TYR A 146 -3.51 -10.20 13.15
N TYR A 147 -4.63 -10.65 13.74
CA TYR A 147 -5.45 -9.79 14.60
C TYR A 147 -4.83 -9.55 15.98
N ALA A 148 -3.87 -10.37 16.39
CA ALA A 148 -3.12 -10.17 17.63
C ALA A 148 -1.98 -9.14 17.47
N ASP A 149 -1.54 -8.85 16.25
CA ASP A 149 -0.48 -7.85 16.00
C ASP A 149 -1.09 -6.47 15.68
N PRO A 150 -0.90 -5.46 16.53
CA PRO A 150 -1.42 -4.11 16.29
C PRO A 150 -0.83 -3.45 15.05
N ARG A 151 0.36 -3.90 14.60
CA ARG A 151 0.99 -3.42 13.36
C ARG A 151 0.32 -3.93 12.09
N CYS A 152 -0.61 -4.89 12.22
CA CYS A 152 -1.41 -5.41 11.11
C CYS A 152 -2.84 -4.84 11.08
N THR A 153 -3.33 -4.27 12.18
CA THR A 153 -4.75 -3.93 12.38
C THR A 153 -5.06 -2.44 12.45
N PHE A 154 -4.09 -1.58 12.22
CA PHE A 154 -4.29 -0.14 12.22
C PHE A 154 -5.09 0.35 11.00
N LEU A 155 -5.74 1.50 11.16
CA LEU A 155 -6.40 2.20 10.08
C LEU A 155 -5.42 3.12 9.35
N PHE A 156 -5.43 3.10 8.03
CA PHE A 156 -4.72 4.09 7.25
C PHE A 156 -5.25 5.50 7.54
N THR A 157 -4.34 6.45 7.56
CA THR A 157 -4.68 7.87 7.53
C THR A 157 -5.25 8.26 6.17
N VAL A 158 -5.86 9.43 6.06
CA VAL A 158 -6.29 9.93 4.74
C VAL A 158 -5.10 10.19 3.80
N ASN A 159 -3.89 10.45 4.35
CA ASN A 159 -2.65 10.51 3.57
C ASN A 159 -2.28 9.14 2.98
N GLY A 160 -2.35 8.06 3.74
CA GLY A 160 -2.09 6.72 3.24
C GLY A 160 -3.08 6.29 2.15
N TYR A 161 -4.38 6.61 2.31
CA TYR A 161 -5.36 6.39 1.24
C TYR A 161 -5.09 7.24 0.00
N LYS A 162 -4.66 8.52 0.17
CA LYS A 162 -4.24 9.37 -0.94
C LYS A 162 -3.12 8.70 -1.72
N GLY A 163 -2.04 8.27 -1.05
CA GLY A 163 -0.90 7.63 -1.69
C GLY A 163 -1.27 6.37 -2.48
N LEU A 164 -2.10 5.50 -1.89
CA LEU A 164 -2.58 4.31 -2.58
C LEU A 164 -3.38 4.66 -3.84
N MET A 165 -4.30 5.62 -3.76
CA MET A 165 -5.14 6.01 -4.90
C MET A 165 -4.34 6.70 -6.00
N GLU A 166 -3.33 7.48 -5.65
CA GLU A 166 -2.41 8.10 -6.62
C GLU A 166 -1.59 7.05 -7.36
N ALA A 167 -1.09 6.02 -6.65
CA ALA A 167 -0.39 4.92 -7.30
C ALA A 167 -1.30 4.16 -8.27
N VAL A 168 -2.54 3.85 -7.88
CA VAL A 168 -3.51 3.19 -8.76
C VAL A 168 -3.83 4.02 -9.99
N LEU A 169 -4.04 5.33 -9.84
CA LEU A 169 -4.27 6.22 -10.98
C LEU A 169 -3.07 6.30 -11.93
N PHE A 170 -1.87 6.32 -11.38
CA PHE A 170 -0.64 6.28 -12.16
C PHE A 170 -0.53 4.97 -12.96
N ASP A 171 -0.80 3.85 -12.30
CA ASP A 171 -0.76 2.50 -12.88
C ASP A 171 -1.79 2.27 -13.99
N ASN A 172 -2.89 3.01 -13.97
CA ASN A 172 -3.95 2.92 -14.98
C ASN A 172 -3.60 3.65 -16.29
N GLN A 173 -2.57 4.53 -16.29
CA GLN A 173 -2.21 5.30 -17.48
C GLN A 173 -1.31 4.46 -18.40
N MET A 174 -1.83 4.14 -19.59
CA MET A 174 -1.09 3.33 -20.58
C MET A 174 0.23 3.99 -21.04
N GLU A 175 0.32 5.30 -20.99
CA GLU A 175 1.52 6.06 -21.30
C GLU A 175 2.66 5.83 -20.32
N ASN A 176 2.34 5.52 -19.05
CA ASN A 176 3.33 5.19 -18.03
C ASN A 176 3.87 3.76 -18.22
N ILE A 177 3.03 2.82 -18.68
CA ILE A 177 3.38 1.41 -18.85
C ILE A 177 4.24 1.18 -20.10
N LYS A 178 4.12 2.03 -21.12
CA LYS A 178 4.79 1.87 -22.42
C LYS A 178 6.21 2.44 -22.48
N LYS A 179 6.70 2.96 -21.38
CA LYS A 179 8.08 3.46 -21.30
C LYS A 179 9.02 2.30 -21.02
#